data_808a53ed1851ed72f721b41831b766a7
#
_entry.id   808a53ed1851ed72f721b41831b766a7
#
_cell.length_a   1.000
_cell.length_b   1.000
_cell.length_c   1.000
_cell.angle_alpha   90.00
_cell.angle_beta   90.00
_cell.angle_gamma   90.00
#
_symmetry.space_group_name_H-M   'P 1'
#
loop_
_entity.id
_entity.type
_entity.pdbx_description
1 polymer ?
#
loop_
_entity_poly.entity_id
_entity_poly.type
_entity_poly.pdbx_seq_one_letter_code
_entity_poly.pdbx_strand_id
1 'polypeptide(L)'
;NRTLLLDVDYIVSSSQLKMLFDLDNDFLCHRTSTDITGKCFKSSNFFGLYNMPMFWATVVYFTKTEISKCIFDTMKMVQDNYPHYANLYNFKHHPFRNDYALSIALNINSGHCVNSNEYDIPWDLMAVMPENQITRVKDDSYEIVYPQLTSNRTHDVRVIVQDKDLHVMGKKYLEDIYEN
;
A
#
# COMPACT_ATOMS: atom_id res chain seq x y z
N ASN A 1 -11.32 -7.46 19.46
CA ASN A 1 -11.31 -8.09 18.12
C ASN A 1 -10.28 -7.37 17.24
N ARG A 2 -9.38 -8.12 16.61
CA ARG A 2 -8.33 -7.66 15.70
C ARG A 2 -8.73 -8.07 14.28
N THR A 3 -8.57 -7.19 13.31
CA THR A 3 -8.99 -7.41 11.93
C THR A 3 -7.88 -6.96 10.97
N LEU A 4 -7.72 -7.71 9.90
CA LEU A 4 -6.83 -7.41 8.80
C LEU A 4 -7.67 -7.29 7.52
N LEU A 5 -7.57 -6.16 6.83
CA LEU A 5 -8.13 -5.93 5.50
C LEU A 5 -6.99 -5.96 4.49
N LEU A 6 -7.20 -6.66 3.38
CA LEU A 6 -6.24 -6.77 2.28
C LEU A 6 -6.92 -6.41 0.98
N ASP A 7 -6.21 -5.70 0.10
CA ASP A 7 -6.63 -5.51 -1.28
C ASP A 7 -6.59 -6.85 -2.04
N VAL A 8 -7.43 -6.97 -3.06
CA VAL A 8 -7.53 -8.20 -3.87
C VAL A 8 -6.28 -8.49 -4.71
N ASP A 9 -5.43 -7.49 -4.88
CA ASP A 9 -4.16 -7.55 -5.62
C ASP A 9 -2.93 -7.68 -4.67
N TYR A 10 -3.18 -8.04 -3.41
CA TYR A 10 -2.14 -8.34 -2.44
C TYR A 10 -1.98 -9.84 -2.26
N ILE A 11 -0.80 -10.36 -2.57
CA ILE A 11 -0.45 -11.78 -2.45
C ILE A 11 0.22 -11.99 -1.10
N VAL A 12 -0.34 -12.90 -0.31
CA VAL A 12 0.23 -13.32 0.98
C VAL A 12 1.06 -14.58 0.76
N SER A 13 2.37 -14.47 0.87
CA SER A 13 3.33 -15.59 0.69
C SER A 13 4.29 -15.73 1.87
N SER A 14 4.12 -14.89 2.88
CA SER A 14 4.95 -14.93 4.09
C SER A 14 4.09 -15.04 5.36
N SER A 15 4.75 -15.25 6.48
CA SER A 15 4.12 -15.19 7.80
C SER A 15 4.14 -13.79 8.42
N GLN A 16 4.63 -12.78 7.70
CA GLN A 16 4.90 -11.44 8.23
C GLN A 16 3.63 -10.76 8.79
N LEU A 17 2.50 -10.88 8.09
CA LEU A 17 1.23 -10.31 8.55
C LEU A 17 0.74 -10.86 9.90
N LYS A 18 1.16 -12.08 10.28
CA LYS A 18 0.82 -12.64 11.59
C LYS A 18 1.41 -11.82 12.72
N MET A 19 2.57 -11.20 12.51
CA MET A 19 3.25 -10.38 13.51
C MET A 19 2.42 -9.14 13.91
N LEU A 20 1.53 -8.65 13.03
CA LEU A 20 0.64 -7.53 13.34
C LEU A 20 -0.30 -7.84 14.51
N PHE A 21 -0.65 -9.12 14.69
CA PHE A 21 -1.53 -9.56 15.76
C PHE A 21 -0.84 -9.61 17.14
N ASP A 22 0.47 -9.50 17.17
CA ASP A 22 1.28 -9.43 18.39
C ASP A 22 1.57 -7.99 18.82
N LEU A 23 1.29 -7.00 17.95
CA LEU A 23 1.47 -5.59 18.24
C LEU A 23 0.30 -5.03 19.06
N ASP A 24 0.60 -4.04 19.89
CA ASP A 24 -0.40 -3.33 20.72
C ASP A 24 -0.79 -1.98 20.07
N ASN A 25 -1.15 -2.04 18.80
CA ASN A 25 -1.59 -0.88 18.02
C ASN A 25 -3.07 -0.99 17.70
N ASP A 26 -3.77 0.15 17.73
CA ASP A 26 -5.17 0.23 17.34
C ASP A 26 -5.37 0.22 15.83
N PHE A 27 -4.43 0.81 15.09
CA PHE A 27 -4.53 0.96 13.64
C PHE A 27 -3.13 0.98 13.00
N LEU A 28 -2.93 0.18 11.95
CA LEU A 28 -1.67 0.15 11.19
C LEU A 28 -1.96 0.00 9.70
N CYS A 29 -1.14 0.68 8.88
CA CYS A 29 -1.11 0.57 7.43
C CYS A 29 0.28 0.91 6.91
N HIS A 30 0.59 0.56 5.67
CA HIS A 30 1.91 0.88 5.11
C HIS A 30 2.02 2.36 4.74
N ARG A 31 3.12 2.98 5.14
CA ARG A 31 3.53 4.30 4.68
C ARG A 31 4.56 4.21 3.56
N THR A 32 5.52 3.32 3.70
CA THR A 32 6.61 3.16 2.74
C THR A 32 6.32 2.00 1.80
N SER A 33 6.53 2.22 0.50
CA SER A 33 6.48 1.18 -0.50
C SER A 33 7.79 1.16 -1.29
N THR A 34 8.30 -0.04 -1.52
CA THR A 34 9.50 -0.30 -2.32
C THR A 34 9.16 -1.23 -3.48
N ASP A 35 9.86 -1.08 -4.60
CA ASP A 35 9.79 -2.08 -5.66
C ASP A 35 10.68 -3.29 -5.34
N ILE A 36 10.63 -4.28 -6.22
CA ILE A 36 11.42 -5.51 -6.08
C ILE A 36 12.94 -5.29 -6.11
N THR A 37 13.40 -4.12 -6.53
CA THR A 37 14.82 -3.73 -6.52
C THR A 37 15.22 -3.02 -5.22
N GLY A 38 14.26 -2.79 -4.31
CA GLY A 38 14.43 -2.03 -3.08
C GLY A 38 14.38 -0.51 -3.28
N LYS A 39 13.97 -0.05 -4.46
CA LYS A 39 13.82 1.38 -4.72
C LYS A 39 12.53 1.89 -4.10
N CYS A 40 12.66 2.85 -3.20
CA CYS A 40 11.52 3.50 -2.55
C CYS A 40 10.79 4.45 -3.52
N PHE A 41 9.46 4.40 -3.49
CA PHE A 41 8.60 5.34 -4.23
C PHE A 41 8.47 6.67 -3.49
N LYS A 42 9.52 7.50 -3.52
CA LYS A 42 9.51 8.79 -2.82
C LYS A 42 8.37 9.72 -3.26
N SER A 43 7.98 9.68 -4.53
CA SER A 43 6.90 10.51 -5.07
C SER A 43 5.51 10.11 -4.60
N SER A 44 5.33 8.89 -4.10
CA SER A 44 4.06 8.39 -3.56
C SER A 44 3.98 8.40 -2.03
N ASN A 45 5.03 8.86 -1.35
CA ASN A 45 5.03 8.97 0.11
C ASN A 45 4.37 10.26 0.63
N PHE A 46 4.12 11.22 -0.26
CA PHE A 46 3.49 12.49 0.07
C PHE A 46 2.57 12.92 -1.06
N PHE A 47 1.48 13.57 -0.73
CA PHE A 47 0.58 14.17 -1.70
C PHE A 47 0.06 15.53 -1.24
N GLY A 48 -0.46 16.29 -2.22
CA GLY A 48 -1.02 17.60 -2.00
C GLY A 48 0.02 18.72 -1.83
N LEU A 49 -0.51 19.94 -1.72
CA LEU A 49 0.30 21.17 -1.61
C LEU A 49 1.13 21.22 -0.31
N TYR A 50 0.67 20.55 0.73
CA TYR A 50 1.25 20.61 2.08
C TYR A 50 2.14 19.42 2.40
N ASN A 51 2.52 18.61 1.39
CA ASN A 51 3.33 17.40 1.57
C ASN A 51 2.75 16.48 2.66
N MET A 52 1.46 16.24 2.61
CA MET A 52 0.79 15.36 3.57
C MET A 52 1.27 13.92 3.37
N PRO A 53 1.63 13.19 4.44
CA PRO A 53 2.03 11.79 4.31
C PRO A 53 0.95 10.96 3.64
N MET A 54 1.33 10.14 2.67
CA MET A 54 0.46 9.18 2.03
C MET A 54 0.63 7.81 2.70
N PHE A 55 -0.50 7.17 2.95
CA PHE A 55 -0.57 5.81 3.45
C PHE A 55 -1.27 4.91 2.43
N TRP A 56 -0.84 3.68 2.36
CA TRP A 56 -1.37 2.67 1.46
C TRP A 56 -2.51 1.91 2.14
N ALA A 57 -3.67 1.88 1.51
CA ALA A 57 -4.84 1.12 1.99
C ALA A 57 -4.79 -0.37 1.59
N THR A 58 -3.70 -0.81 1.01
CA THR A 58 -3.49 -2.20 0.54
C THR A 58 -3.52 -3.21 1.68
N VAL A 59 -2.91 -2.88 2.81
CA VAL A 59 -2.95 -3.66 4.05
C VAL A 59 -3.35 -2.74 5.18
N VAL A 60 -4.48 -3.01 5.81
CA VAL A 60 -4.97 -2.24 6.96
C VAL A 60 -5.27 -3.21 8.11
N TYR A 61 -4.50 -3.10 9.18
CA TYR A 61 -4.75 -3.78 10.44
C TYR A 61 -5.44 -2.82 11.41
N PHE A 62 -6.46 -3.29 12.12
CA PHE A 62 -7.12 -2.50 13.14
C PHE A 62 -7.74 -3.35 14.25
N THR A 63 -7.88 -2.73 15.42
CA THR A 63 -8.63 -3.27 16.55
C THR A 63 -9.98 -2.54 16.65
N LYS A 64 -10.98 -3.17 17.28
CA LYS A 64 -12.30 -2.56 17.47
C LYS A 64 -12.26 -1.56 18.61
N THR A 65 -11.76 -0.36 18.34
CA THR A 65 -11.65 0.77 19.27
C THR A 65 -12.36 2.00 18.72
N GLU A 66 -12.57 3.01 19.57
CA GLU A 66 -13.11 4.30 19.13
C GLU A 66 -12.16 5.02 18.17
N ILE A 67 -10.84 4.84 18.32
CA ILE A 67 -9.84 5.41 17.41
C ILE A 67 -10.03 4.86 16.01
N SER A 68 -10.09 3.54 15.86
CA SER A 68 -10.30 2.88 14.56
C SER A 68 -11.65 3.29 13.96
N LYS A 69 -12.69 3.38 14.78
CA LYS A 69 -14.00 3.86 14.34
C LYS A 69 -13.93 5.29 13.81
N CYS A 70 -13.29 6.21 14.53
CA CYS A 70 -13.13 7.60 14.10
C CYS A 70 -12.37 7.69 12.76
N ILE A 71 -11.33 6.85 12.55
CA ILE A 71 -10.60 6.82 11.29
C ILE A 71 -11.52 6.40 10.14
N PHE A 72 -12.29 5.31 10.30
CA PHE A 72 -13.21 4.85 9.25
C PHE A 72 -14.37 5.82 8.99
N ASP A 73 -14.95 6.42 10.05
CA ASP A 73 -15.99 7.45 9.92
C ASP A 73 -15.44 8.67 9.16
N THR A 74 -14.18 9.06 9.42
CA THR A 74 -13.51 10.15 8.71
C THR A 74 -13.22 9.76 7.25
N MET A 75 -12.79 8.53 6.98
CA MET A 75 -12.62 8.04 5.59
C MET A 75 -13.95 8.13 4.82
N LYS A 76 -15.05 7.73 5.44
CA LYS A 76 -16.40 7.84 4.83
C LYS A 76 -16.78 9.30 4.58
N MET A 77 -16.54 10.18 5.52
CA MET A 77 -16.76 11.63 5.35
C MET A 77 -15.93 12.19 4.18
N VAL A 78 -14.66 11.79 4.05
CA VAL A 78 -13.80 12.18 2.92
C VAL A 78 -14.35 11.67 1.60
N GLN A 79 -14.82 10.41 1.56
CA GLN A 79 -15.41 9.81 0.37
C GLN A 79 -16.68 10.58 -0.07
N ASP A 80 -17.58 10.86 0.87
CA ASP A 80 -18.84 11.56 0.60
C ASP A 80 -18.63 13.01 0.14
N ASN A 81 -17.50 13.61 0.52
CA ASN A 81 -17.14 14.98 0.20
C ASN A 81 -15.86 15.07 -0.65
N TYR A 82 -15.56 14.05 -1.45
CA TYR A 82 -14.30 13.92 -2.17
C TYR A 82 -13.92 15.14 -3.01
N PRO A 83 -14.84 15.81 -3.77
CA PRO A 83 -14.48 17.00 -4.54
C PRO A 83 -13.93 18.15 -3.68
N HIS A 84 -14.43 18.31 -2.44
CA HIS A 84 -13.93 19.30 -1.50
C HIS A 84 -12.49 18.98 -1.08
N TYR A 85 -12.24 17.74 -0.63
CA TYR A 85 -10.91 17.31 -0.18
C TYR A 85 -9.90 17.28 -1.32
N ALA A 86 -10.31 16.83 -2.51
CA ALA A 86 -9.46 16.83 -3.70
C ALA A 86 -9.02 18.25 -4.07
N ASN A 87 -9.89 19.24 -3.92
CA ASN A 87 -9.55 20.64 -4.14
C ASN A 87 -8.64 21.19 -3.02
N LEU A 88 -8.97 20.90 -1.76
CA LEU A 88 -8.22 21.36 -0.59
C LEU A 88 -6.75 20.89 -0.62
N TYR A 89 -6.52 19.64 -0.99
CA TYR A 89 -5.19 19.04 -1.05
C TYR A 89 -4.54 19.06 -2.43
N ASN A 90 -5.15 19.78 -3.40
CA ASN A 90 -4.63 20.00 -4.74
C ASN A 90 -4.40 18.74 -5.59
N PHE A 91 -5.31 17.78 -5.51
CA PHE A 91 -5.35 16.61 -6.39
C PHE A 91 -6.71 16.43 -7.10
N LYS A 92 -7.37 17.53 -7.39
CA LYS A 92 -8.72 17.62 -7.97
C LYS A 92 -8.92 16.87 -9.31
N HIS A 93 -7.83 16.55 -9.99
CA HIS A 93 -7.87 15.82 -11.26
C HIS A 93 -7.69 14.29 -11.08
N HIS A 94 -7.49 13.83 -9.86
CA HIS A 94 -7.34 12.41 -9.58
C HIS A 94 -8.69 11.78 -9.20
N PRO A 95 -8.99 10.57 -9.67
CA PRO A 95 -10.16 9.83 -9.22
C PRO A 95 -10.04 9.51 -7.72
N PHE A 96 -11.18 9.20 -7.10
CA PHE A 96 -11.19 8.74 -5.72
C PHE A 96 -10.34 7.47 -5.56
N ARG A 97 -9.55 7.44 -4.48
CA ARG A 97 -8.79 6.28 -4.03
C ARG A 97 -8.90 6.13 -2.53
N ASN A 98 -8.95 4.88 -2.06
CA ASN A 98 -8.96 4.57 -0.64
C ASN A 98 -7.69 5.08 0.07
N ASP A 99 -6.54 5.04 -0.62
CA ASP A 99 -5.28 5.60 -0.09
C ASP A 99 -5.39 7.09 0.27
N TYR A 100 -6.09 7.87 -0.57
CA TYR A 100 -6.30 9.30 -0.30
C TYR A 100 -7.23 9.51 0.90
N ALA A 101 -8.34 8.77 0.95
CA ALA A 101 -9.28 8.87 2.05
C ALA A 101 -8.63 8.45 3.38
N LEU A 102 -7.88 7.34 3.37
CA LEU A 102 -7.14 6.86 4.54
C LEU A 102 -6.10 7.89 5.00
N SER A 103 -5.28 8.39 4.08
CA SER A 103 -4.24 9.36 4.42
C SER A 103 -4.80 10.64 5.00
N ILE A 104 -5.90 11.17 4.42
CA ILE A 104 -6.60 12.35 4.93
C ILE A 104 -7.20 12.07 6.32
N ALA A 105 -7.83 10.90 6.49
CA ALA A 105 -8.43 10.52 7.76
C ALA A 105 -7.39 10.43 8.88
N LEU A 106 -6.25 9.79 8.63
CA LEU A 106 -5.15 9.70 9.59
C LEU A 106 -4.61 11.10 9.97
N ASN A 107 -4.43 11.97 8.98
CA ASN A 107 -3.98 13.35 9.23
C ASN A 107 -4.98 14.15 10.05
N ILE A 108 -6.28 14.05 9.77
CA ILE A 108 -7.32 14.75 10.54
C ILE A 108 -7.36 14.23 11.98
N ASN A 109 -7.38 12.91 12.16
CA ASN A 109 -7.50 12.30 13.50
C ASN A 109 -6.25 12.52 14.37
N SER A 110 -5.07 12.75 13.75
CA SER A 110 -3.85 13.12 14.45
C SER A 110 -3.68 14.64 14.65
N GLY A 111 -4.68 15.44 14.30
CA GLY A 111 -4.58 16.91 14.35
C GLY A 111 -3.54 17.49 13.40
N HIS A 112 -3.33 16.84 12.25
CA HIS A 112 -2.29 17.17 11.25
C HIS A 112 -0.84 17.09 11.78
N CYS A 113 -0.66 16.35 12.88
CA CYS A 113 0.62 16.15 13.53
C CYS A 113 1.06 14.68 13.41
N VAL A 114 0.86 14.04 12.25
CA VAL A 114 1.20 12.63 12.07
C VAL A 114 2.68 12.42 12.37
N ASN A 115 2.95 11.85 13.53
CA ASN A 115 4.26 11.26 13.77
C ASN A 115 4.40 10.06 12.83
N SER A 116 5.45 10.07 12.03
CA SER A 116 5.61 9.18 10.89
C SER A 116 5.48 7.68 11.19
N ASN A 117 5.59 7.28 12.44
CA ASN A 117 5.67 5.88 12.82
C ASN A 117 4.44 5.38 13.61
N GLU A 118 3.49 6.24 13.94
CA GLU A 118 2.35 5.85 14.79
C GLU A 118 1.42 4.83 14.12
N TYR A 119 1.22 4.98 12.80
CA TYR A 119 0.33 4.14 12.02
C TYR A 119 1.07 3.24 11.02
N ASP A 120 2.41 3.22 11.06
CA ASP A 120 3.19 2.54 10.06
C ASP A 120 3.41 1.06 10.43
N ILE A 121 3.14 0.19 9.47
CA ILE A 121 3.54 -1.21 9.55
C ILE A 121 5.08 -1.25 9.52
N PRO A 122 5.76 -1.97 10.45
CA PRO A 122 7.20 -1.85 10.66
C PRO A 122 8.07 -2.50 9.56
N TRP A 123 7.53 -2.67 8.36
CA TRP A 123 8.24 -3.09 7.14
C TRP A 123 7.60 -2.48 5.90
N ASP A 124 8.37 -2.38 4.83
CA ASP A 124 7.92 -1.78 3.59
C ASP A 124 6.92 -2.66 2.83
N LEU A 125 5.94 -2.03 2.19
CA LEU A 125 5.09 -2.67 1.20
C LEU A 125 5.92 -2.96 -0.06
N MET A 126 6.10 -4.24 -0.40
CA MET A 126 6.78 -4.62 -1.64
C MET A 126 5.80 -4.59 -2.81
N ALA A 127 6.04 -3.70 -3.77
CA ALA A 127 5.19 -3.51 -4.94
C ALA A 127 5.81 -4.09 -6.21
N VAL A 128 5.00 -4.83 -6.96
CA VAL A 128 5.30 -5.26 -8.33
C VAL A 128 4.63 -4.28 -9.29
N MET A 129 5.44 -3.54 -10.05
CA MET A 129 4.98 -2.45 -10.90
C MET A 129 4.12 -2.95 -12.07
N PRO A 130 3.23 -2.13 -12.63
CA PRO A 130 2.33 -2.53 -13.72
C PRO A 130 3.06 -3.01 -14.99
N GLU A 131 4.27 -2.51 -15.24
CA GLU A 131 5.12 -2.91 -16.37
C GLU A 131 5.85 -4.24 -16.17
N ASN A 132 5.95 -4.71 -14.92
CA ASN A 132 6.63 -5.96 -14.60
C ASN A 132 5.70 -7.15 -14.85
N GLN A 133 6.27 -8.22 -15.40
CA GLN A 133 5.57 -9.49 -15.49
C GLN A 133 5.78 -10.26 -14.18
N ILE A 134 4.74 -10.93 -13.72
CA ILE A 134 4.82 -11.81 -12.56
C ILE A 134 4.16 -13.15 -12.90
N THR A 135 4.82 -14.24 -12.53
CA THR A 135 4.34 -15.61 -12.77
C THR A 135 4.60 -16.45 -11.52
N ARG A 136 3.64 -17.23 -11.11
CA ARG A 136 3.82 -18.19 -10.02
C ARG A 136 4.68 -19.35 -10.52
N VAL A 137 5.77 -19.66 -9.81
CA VAL A 137 6.66 -20.78 -10.16
C VAL A 137 6.28 -22.04 -9.38
N LYS A 138 6.02 -21.89 -8.10
CA LYS A 138 5.48 -22.90 -7.18
C LYS A 138 4.94 -22.20 -5.93
N ASP A 139 4.51 -22.95 -4.94
CA ASP A 139 4.01 -22.41 -3.67
C ASP A 139 4.95 -21.34 -3.12
N ASP A 140 4.39 -20.18 -2.78
CA ASP A 140 5.07 -19.03 -2.18
C ASP A 140 6.30 -18.48 -2.94
N SER A 141 6.45 -18.86 -4.24
CA SER A 141 7.55 -18.41 -5.10
C SER A 141 7.05 -17.84 -6.42
N TYR A 142 7.54 -16.66 -6.77
CA TYR A 142 7.13 -15.90 -7.95
C TYR A 142 8.37 -15.49 -8.76
N GLU A 143 8.34 -15.71 -10.08
CA GLU A 143 9.28 -15.10 -11.00
C GLU A 143 8.75 -13.72 -11.38
N ILE A 144 9.58 -12.70 -11.22
CA ILE A 144 9.27 -11.33 -11.64
C ILE A 144 10.27 -10.93 -12.72
N VAL A 145 9.74 -10.47 -13.85
CA VAL A 145 10.55 -9.98 -14.99
C VAL A 145 10.31 -8.48 -15.09
N TYR A 146 11.38 -7.70 -15.02
CA TYR A 146 11.32 -6.25 -15.11
C TYR A 146 12.38 -5.69 -16.06
N PRO A 147 12.07 -4.59 -16.80
CA PRO A 147 13.01 -3.94 -17.67
C PRO A 147 14.05 -3.14 -16.88
N GLN A 148 15.32 -3.38 -17.14
CA GLN A 148 16.43 -2.61 -16.57
C GLN A 148 17.19 -1.87 -17.68
N LEU A 149 17.36 -0.57 -17.49
CA LEU A 149 18.14 0.27 -18.40
C LEU A 149 19.62 0.27 -17.99
N THR A 150 20.50 -0.17 -18.86
CA THR A 150 21.95 -0.07 -18.70
C THR A 150 22.56 0.69 -19.86
N SER A 151 23.35 1.69 -19.54
CA SER A 151 24.12 2.59 -20.45
C SER A 151 23.49 2.97 -21.81
N ASN A 152 22.66 2.23 -22.48
CA ASN A 152 21.93 2.58 -23.71
C ASN A 152 21.03 1.43 -24.21
N ARG A 153 20.85 0.38 -23.42
CA ARG A 153 20.00 -0.75 -23.79
C ARG A 153 19.10 -1.14 -22.63
N THR A 154 17.85 -1.42 -22.94
CA THR A 154 16.93 -2.07 -22.00
C THR A 154 17.08 -3.59 -22.17
N HIS A 155 17.22 -4.30 -21.07
CA HIS A 155 17.19 -5.76 -21.03
C HIS A 155 16.28 -6.22 -19.89
N ASP A 156 15.70 -7.38 -20.06
CA ASP A 156 14.85 -7.97 -19.05
C ASP A 156 15.69 -8.66 -17.98
N VAL A 157 15.44 -8.32 -16.74
CA VAL A 157 16.01 -8.99 -15.57
C VAL A 157 14.96 -9.89 -14.95
N ARG A 158 15.34 -11.11 -14.61
CA ARG A 158 14.49 -12.10 -13.95
C ARG A 158 14.93 -12.29 -12.52
N VAL A 159 13.99 -12.22 -11.59
CA VAL A 159 14.23 -12.43 -10.17
C VAL A 159 13.19 -13.41 -9.64
N ILE A 160 13.63 -14.37 -8.84
CA ILE A 160 12.72 -15.23 -8.07
C ILE A 160 12.58 -14.61 -6.68
N VAL A 161 11.35 -14.32 -6.31
CA VAL A 161 10.97 -13.84 -4.98
C VAL A 161 10.27 -14.98 -4.26
N GLN A 162 10.72 -15.29 -3.06
CA GLN A 162 10.17 -16.36 -2.21
C GLN A 162 9.90 -15.83 -0.81
N ASP A 163 8.85 -16.37 -0.16
CA ASP A 163 8.46 -16.01 1.21
C ASP A 163 8.33 -14.48 1.42
N LYS A 164 7.80 -13.77 0.42
CA LYS A 164 7.55 -12.33 0.45
C LYS A 164 6.13 -12.02 0.04
N ASP A 165 5.49 -11.17 0.80
CA ASP A 165 4.19 -10.62 0.45
C ASP A 165 4.35 -9.55 -0.64
N LEU A 166 3.44 -9.53 -1.62
CA LEU A 166 3.56 -8.71 -2.82
C LEU A 166 2.27 -7.94 -3.11
N HIS A 167 2.37 -6.64 -3.36
CA HIS A 167 1.29 -5.85 -3.93
C HIS A 167 1.44 -5.77 -5.44
N VAL A 168 0.59 -6.45 -6.19
CA VAL A 168 0.68 -6.57 -7.66
C VAL A 168 -0.13 -5.47 -8.32
N MET A 169 0.51 -4.37 -8.69
CA MET A 169 -0.15 -3.22 -9.32
C MET A 169 -0.62 -3.51 -10.76
N GLY A 170 -0.03 -4.49 -11.43
CA GLY A 170 -0.37 -4.96 -12.77
C GLY A 170 -1.45 -6.02 -12.76
N LYS A 171 -2.73 -5.63 -12.62
CA LYS A 171 -3.88 -6.56 -12.45
C LYS A 171 -4.05 -7.62 -13.53
N LYS A 172 -3.51 -7.41 -14.73
CA LYS A 172 -3.56 -8.36 -15.85
C LYS A 172 -2.88 -9.70 -15.57
N TYR A 173 -2.00 -9.77 -14.57
CA TYR A 173 -1.29 -11.00 -14.21
C TYR A 173 -1.95 -11.75 -13.05
N LEU A 174 -2.96 -11.18 -12.40
CA LEU A 174 -3.58 -11.79 -11.22
C LEU A 174 -4.35 -13.08 -11.59
N GLU A 175 -5.03 -13.10 -12.74
CA GLU A 175 -5.74 -14.29 -13.20
C GLU A 175 -4.78 -15.49 -13.32
N ASP A 176 -3.66 -15.31 -13.99
CA ASP A 176 -2.64 -16.36 -14.17
C ASP A 176 -2.05 -16.85 -12.84
N ILE A 177 -2.00 -15.98 -11.83
CA ILE A 177 -1.45 -16.31 -10.50
C ILE A 177 -2.44 -17.13 -9.68
N TYR A 178 -3.74 -16.86 -9.81
CA TYR A 178 -4.77 -17.52 -8.99
C TYR A 178 -5.36 -18.77 -9.64
N GLU A 179 -5.25 -18.93 -10.98
CA GLU A 179 -5.78 -20.08 -11.71
C GLU A 179 -4.77 -21.26 -11.80
N ASN A 180 -3.50 -21.03 -11.49
CA ASN A 180 -2.43 -22.04 -11.48
C ASN A 180 -1.94 -22.31 -10.05
#